data_8e035b94a6191461997115a9065d2103
#
_entry.id   8e035b94a6191461997115a9065d2103
#
_cell.length_a   1.000
_cell.length_b   1.000
_cell.length_c   1.000
_cell.angle_alpha   90.00
_cell.angle_beta   90.00
_cell.angle_gamma   90.00
#
_symmetry.space_group_name_H-M   'P 1'
#
loop_
_entity.id
_entity.type
_entity.pdbx_description
1 polymer ?
#
loop_
_entity_poly.entity_id
_entity_poly.type
_entity_poly.pdbx_seq_one_letter_code
_entity_poly.pdbx_strand_id
1 'polypeptide(L)'
;MAFLHSHEKFGITFDQAYFRLHESEYRWRNEPEADQAGVAEKYTTVRGSFFVYKDQSTAEANGEPLDYISQDMAHSGAVPENLPTLVYNLFTTGEDAPFSGATNV
;
A
#
# COMPACT_ATOMS: atom_id res chain seq x y z
N MET A 1 -1.23 -3.52 -11.23
CA MET A 1 -0.51 -4.22 -10.15
C MET A 1 -1.47 -4.80 -9.15
N ALA A 2 -1.27 -6.03 -8.81
CA ALA A 2 -2.13 -6.74 -7.89
C ALA A 2 -1.37 -7.84 -7.16
N PHE A 3 -1.89 -8.24 -6.01
CA PHE A 3 -1.31 -9.31 -5.22
C PHE A 3 -2.39 -10.05 -4.43
N LEU A 4 -2.06 -11.25 -3.96
CA LEU A 4 -2.90 -12.04 -3.08
C LEU A 4 -2.36 -11.95 -1.66
N HIS A 5 -3.25 -11.72 -0.72
CA HIS A 5 -2.92 -11.68 0.70
C HIS A 5 -4.18 -11.98 1.51
N SER A 6 -4.04 -12.53 2.69
CA SER A 6 -5.20 -12.77 3.54
C SER A 6 -5.83 -11.45 3.97
N HIS A 7 -7.15 -11.44 4.05
CA HIS A 7 -7.91 -10.27 4.47
C HIS A 7 -9.13 -10.72 5.28
N GLU A 8 -9.35 -10.07 6.40
CA GLU A 8 -10.50 -10.35 7.24
C GLU A 8 -11.56 -9.26 7.07
N LYS A 9 -12.81 -9.69 6.85
CA LYS A 9 -13.96 -8.80 6.74
C LYS A 9 -15.17 -9.50 7.28
N PHE A 10 -15.96 -8.83 8.12
CA PHE A 10 -17.16 -9.38 8.74
C PHE A 10 -16.92 -10.69 9.52
N GLY A 11 -15.75 -10.82 10.16
CA GLY A 11 -15.39 -12.02 10.90
C GLY A 11 -15.01 -13.22 10.05
N ILE A 12 -14.88 -13.03 8.73
CA ILE A 12 -14.48 -14.06 7.78
C ILE A 12 -13.08 -13.74 7.26
N THR A 13 -12.20 -14.75 7.26
CA THR A 13 -10.87 -14.61 6.69
C THR A 13 -10.85 -15.12 5.26
N PHE A 14 -10.47 -14.26 4.35
CA PHE A 14 -10.29 -14.59 2.93
C PHE A 14 -8.81 -14.79 2.67
N ASP A 15 -8.35 -16.04 2.64
CA ASP A 15 -6.93 -16.38 2.57
C ASP A 15 -6.26 -15.91 1.28
N GLN A 16 -7.00 -15.85 0.20
CA GLN A 16 -6.52 -15.49 -1.13
C GLN A 16 -7.22 -14.26 -1.65
N ALA A 17 -7.45 -13.28 -0.79
CA ALA A 17 -8.05 -12.03 -1.21
C ALA A 17 -7.15 -11.34 -2.24
N TYR A 18 -7.77 -10.77 -3.26
CA TYR A 18 -7.09 -10.12 -4.37
C TYR A 18 -7.07 -8.61 -4.14
N PHE A 19 -5.88 -8.06 -4.05
CA PHE A 19 -5.66 -6.62 -3.84
C PHE A 19 -5.23 -5.99 -5.14
N ARG A 20 -6.02 -5.06 -5.64
CA ARG A 20 -5.70 -4.31 -6.86
C ARG A 20 -5.33 -2.89 -6.49
N LEU A 21 -4.13 -2.46 -6.85
CA LEU A 21 -3.73 -1.08 -6.65
C LEU A 21 -4.58 -0.17 -7.54
N HIS A 22 -5.30 0.73 -6.90
CA HIS A 22 -6.18 1.69 -7.57
C HIS A 22 -5.52 3.06 -7.69
N GLU A 23 -4.86 3.51 -6.63
CA GLU A 23 -4.29 4.84 -6.58
C GLU A 23 -3.01 4.82 -5.76
N SER A 24 -2.03 5.61 -6.18
CA SER A 24 -0.81 5.80 -5.42
C SER A 24 -0.49 7.28 -5.35
N GLU A 25 0.04 7.71 -4.20
CA GLU A 25 0.33 9.10 -3.93
C GLU A 25 1.67 9.22 -3.24
N TYR A 26 2.45 10.20 -3.66
CA TYR A 26 3.73 10.53 -3.06
C TYR A 26 3.61 11.91 -2.44
N ARG A 27 3.85 12.01 -1.13
CA ARG A 27 3.83 13.27 -0.40
C ARG A 27 5.21 13.56 0.15
N TRP A 28 5.71 14.72 -0.22
CA TRP A 28 6.95 15.25 0.34
C TRP A 28 6.58 16.41 1.26
N ARG A 29 7.12 16.38 2.46
CA ARG A 29 6.89 17.43 3.42
C ARG A 29 8.20 17.83 4.08
N ASN A 30 8.46 19.12 4.10
CA ASN A 30 9.59 19.68 4.80
C ASN A 30 9.06 20.41 6.03
N GLU A 31 9.08 19.75 7.19
CA GLU A 31 8.66 20.35 8.44
C GLU A 31 9.87 20.61 9.30
N PRO A 32 10.23 21.91 9.53
CA PRO A 32 11.21 22.21 10.54
C PRO A 32 10.58 21.96 11.91
N GLU A 33 11.10 20.98 12.62
CA GLU A 33 10.80 20.81 14.03
C GLU A 33 11.51 21.93 14.79
N ALA A 34 10.76 22.86 15.35
CA ALA A 34 11.28 24.06 15.97
C ALA A 34 12.19 23.77 17.17
N ASP A 35 12.09 22.60 17.76
CA ASP A 35 12.87 22.14 18.90
C ASP A 35 14.10 21.32 18.52
N GLN A 36 14.32 21.10 17.25
CA GLN A 36 15.40 20.24 16.76
C GLN A 36 16.57 21.02 16.13
N ALA A 37 16.94 22.11 16.73
CA ALA A 37 18.17 22.83 16.42
C ALA A 37 18.40 23.08 14.92
N GLY A 38 17.38 23.40 14.18
CA GLY A 38 17.50 23.77 12.77
C GLY A 38 17.63 22.61 11.80
N VAL A 39 17.44 21.39 12.26
CA VAL A 39 17.41 20.24 11.35
C VAL A 39 16.01 20.10 10.77
N ALA A 40 15.87 20.46 9.51
CA ALA A 40 14.63 20.19 8.78
C ALA A 40 14.58 18.71 8.43
N GLU A 41 13.72 17.95 9.07
CA GLU A 41 13.49 16.58 8.65
C GLU A 41 12.54 16.57 7.45
N LYS A 42 12.98 15.90 6.40
CA LYS A 42 12.17 15.70 5.21
C LYS A 42 11.36 14.44 5.39
N TYR A 43 10.07 14.61 5.63
CA TYR A 43 9.16 13.46 5.68
C TYR A 43 8.60 13.18 4.31
N THR A 44 8.80 11.97 3.86
CA THR A 44 8.18 11.49 2.65
C THR A 44 7.21 10.38 3.02
N THR A 45 5.98 10.52 2.59
CA THR A 45 4.95 9.52 2.80
C THR A 45 4.46 9.01 1.46
N VAL A 46 4.37 7.69 1.35
CA VAL A 46 3.82 7.04 0.17
C VAL A 46 2.50 6.40 0.57
N ARG A 47 1.44 6.73 -0.16
CA ARG A 47 0.11 6.16 0.07
C ARG A 47 -0.25 5.24 -1.08
N GLY A 48 -0.74 4.05 -0.75
CA GLY A 48 -1.34 3.15 -1.69
C GLY A 48 -2.80 2.90 -1.32
N SER A 49 -3.68 2.95 -2.30
CA SER A 49 -5.09 2.67 -2.12
C SER A 49 -5.46 1.45 -2.97
N PHE A 50 -6.16 0.51 -2.37
CA PHE A 50 -6.44 -0.79 -2.97
C PHE A 50 -7.91 -1.12 -2.91
N PHE A 51 -8.44 -1.68 -4.00
CA PHE A 51 -9.68 -2.43 -3.94
C PHE A 51 -9.35 -3.88 -3.56
N VAL A 52 -10.10 -4.41 -2.62
CA VAL A 52 -9.92 -5.78 -2.13
C VAL A 52 -11.10 -6.62 -2.59
N TYR A 53 -10.81 -7.72 -3.29
CA TYR A 53 -11.83 -8.67 -3.74
C TYR A 53 -11.65 -9.98 -3.00
N LYS A 54 -12.73 -10.76 -2.87
CA LYS A 54 -12.65 -12.04 -2.16
C LYS A 54 -11.66 -13.01 -2.80
N ASP A 55 -11.48 -12.93 -4.12
CA ASP A 55 -10.52 -13.72 -4.88
C ASP A 55 -10.26 -13.07 -6.25
N GLN A 56 -9.27 -13.60 -6.97
CA GLN A 56 -8.88 -13.09 -8.27
C GLN A 56 -9.99 -13.26 -9.32
N SER A 57 -10.70 -14.37 -9.29
CA SER A 57 -11.78 -14.64 -10.23
C SER A 57 -12.89 -13.58 -10.15
N THR A 58 -13.24 -13.16 -8.93
CA THR A 58 -14.24 -12.12 -8.72
C THR A 58 -13.78 -10.79 -9.32
N ALA A 59 -12.51 -10.44 -9.13
CA ALA A 59 -11.95 -9.21 -9.68
C ALA A 59 -11.95 -9.23 -11.20
N GLU A 60 -11.56 -10.34 -11.81
CA GLU A 60 -11.51 -10.49 -13.27
C GLU A 60 -12.89 -10.48 -13.90
N ALA A 61 -13.91 -10.92 -13.18
CA ALA A 61 -15.31 -10.88 -13.61
C ALA A 61 -15.99 -9.54 -13.34
N ASN A 62 -15.25 -8.52 -12.90
CA ASN A 62 -15.76 -7.20 -12.52
C ASN A 62 -16.80 -7.28 -11.40
N GLY A 63 -16.61 -8.22 -10.47
CA GLY A 63 -17.46 -8.31 -9.29
C GLY A 63 -17.26 -7.13 -8.34
N GLU A 64 -18.11 -7.03 -7.34
CA GLU A 64 -18.00 -5.97 -6.37
C GLU A 64 -16.79 -6.21 -5.44
N PRO A 65 -16.02 -5.16 -5.13
CA PRO A 65 -14.97 -5.29 -4.15
C PRO A 65 -15.54 -5.51 -2.75
N LEU A 66 -14.82 -6.29 -1.97
CA LEU A 66 -15.15 -6.55 -0.57
C LEU A 66 -14.85 -5.34 0.29
N ASP A 67 -13.79 -4.62 -0.06
CA ASP A 67 -13.27 -3.53 0.75
C ASP A 67 -12.46 -2.55 -0.11
N TYR A 68 -12.25 -1.37 0.44
CA TYR A 68 -11.34 -0.37 -0.12
C TYR A 68 -10.48 0.13 1.02
N ILE A 69 -9.17 -0.05 0.89
CA ILE A 69 -8.24 0.33 1.95
C ILE A 69 -7.18 1.27 1.42
N SER A 70 -6.78 2.22 2.26
CA SER A 70 -5.66 3.11 2.01
C SER A 70 -4.64 2.95 3.11
N GLN A 71 -3.38 2.89 2.75
CA GLN A 71 -2.29 2.68 3.68
C GLN A 71 -1.17 3.66 3.38
N ASP A 72 -0.63 4.26 4.44
CA ASP A 72 0.51 5.17 4.34
C ASP A 72 1.76 4.48 4.85
N MET A 73 2.89 4.73 4.18
CA MET A 73 4.20 4.27 4.64
C MET A 73 5.24 5.36 4.50
N ALA A 74 6.16 5.41 5.44
CA ALA A 74 7.31 6.29 5.34
C ALA A 74 8.26 5.76 4.27
N HIS A 75 8.83 6.68 3.51
CA HIS A 75 9.83 6.36 2.50
C HIS A 75 10.96 7.38 2.57
N SER A 76 12.18 6.90 2.50
CA SER A 76 13.36 7.76 2.42
C SER A 76 14.04 7.55 1.07
N GLY A 77 14.49 8.64 0.45
CA GLY A 77 15.18 8.56 -0.82
C GLY A 77 14.61 9.52 -1.85
N ALA A 78 15.06 9.34 -3.09
CA ALA A 78 14.64 10.18 -4.21
C ALA A 78 13.21 9.87 -4.63
N VAL A 79 12.57 10.83 -5.30
CA VAL A 79 11.26 10.62 -5.92
C VAL A 79 11.37 9.48 -6.92
N PRO A 80 10.53 8.44 -6.80
CA PRO A 80 10.61 7.30 -7.71
C PRO A 80 10.09 7.65 -9.10
N GLU A 81 10.68 7.02 -10.11
CA GLU A 81 10.19 7.16 -11.48
C GLU A 81 8.87 6.42 -11.70
N ASN A 82 8.66 5.34 -10.98
CA ASN A 82 7.45 4.54 -11.07
C ASN A 82 6.84 4.37 -9.69
N LEU A 83 5.88 5.21 -9.37
CA LEU A 83 5.23 5.21 -8.06
C LEU A 83 4.44 3.92 -7.77
N PRO A 84 3.66 3.36 -8.70
CA PRO A 84 2.98 2.10 -8.44
C PRO A 84 3.92 0.96 -8.07
N THR A 85 5.07 0.86 -8.74
CA THR A 85 6.08 -0.16 -8.42
C THR A 85 6.65 0.05 -7.03
N LEU A 86 6.93 1.29 -6.64
CA LEU A 86 7.42 1.60 -5.31
C LEU A 86 6.39 1.21 -4.24
N VAL A 87 5.14 1.59 -4.43
CA VAL A 87 4.06 1.24 -3.50
C VAL A 87 3.96 -0.28 -3.35
N TYR A 88 3.95 -0.98 -4.45
CA TYR A 88 3.88 -2.43 -4.44
C TYR A 88 5.02 -3.04 -3.62
N ASN A 89 6.25 -2.62 -3.88
CA ASN A 89 7.41 -3.16 -3.18
C ASN A 89 7.41 -2.80 -1.68
N LEU A 90 7.08 -1.57 -1.34
CA LEU A 90 7.04 -1.12 0.06
C LEU A 90 5.99 -1.87 0.87
N PHE A 91 4.85 -2.16 0.25
CA PHE A 91 3.69 -2.68 0.97
C PHE A 91 3.71 -4.20 1.07
N THR A 92 4.47 -4.89 0.23
CA THR A 92 4.49 -6.36 0.18
C THR A 92 5.81 -6.99 0.60
N THR A 93 6.89 -6.22 0.65
CA THR A 93 8.24 -6.73 0.92
C THR A 93 8.75 -6.23 2.27
N GLY A 94 9.32 -7.12 3.06
CA GLY A 94 9.88 -6.79 4.37
C GLY A 94 8.98 -7.20 5.52
N GLU A 95 9.58 -7.36 6.71
CA GLU A 95 8.86 -7.83 7.90
C GLU A 95 7.82 -6.83 8.39
N ASP A 96 8.08 -5.54 8.21
CA ASP A 96 7.17 -4.48 8.67
C ASP A 96 6.17 -4.03 7.60
N ALA A 97 6.18 -4.67 6.44
CA ALA A 97 5.24 -4.32 5.38
C ALA A 97 3.81 -4.73 5.76
N PRO A 98 2.80 -3.87 5.48
CA PRO A 98 1.40 -4.19 5.80
C PRO A 98 0.91 -5.49 5.19
N PHE A 99 1.41 -5.83 4.01
CA PHE A 99 1.01 -7.03 3.28
C PHE A 99 2.20 -7.94 3.02
N SER A 100 3.05 -8.10 4.05
CA SER A 100 4.21 -8.97 3.99
C SER A 100 3.81 -10.40 3.62
N GLY A 101 4.56 -11.01 2.71
CA GLY A 101 4.26 -12.36 2.25
C GLY A 101 3.24 -12.45 1.12
N ALA A 102 2.79 -11.32 0.58
CA ALA A 102 1.86 -11.31 -0.53
C ALA A 102 2.44 -11.99 -1.77
N THR A 103 1.55 -12.61 -2.54
CA THR A 103 1.90 -13.30 -3.78
C THR A 103 1.52 -12.44 -4.98
N ASN A 104 2.48 -12.20 -5.86
CA ASN A 104 2.23 -11.46 -7.10
C ASN A 104 1.31 -12.22 -8.05
N VAL A 105 0.43 -11.49 -8.66
CA VAL A 105 -0.47 -12.06 -9.68
C VAL A 105 -0.64 -11.13 -10.87
#